data_16a0ccf35d6e7c3dd6266bb919f8e6b2
#
_entry.id   16a0ccf35d6e7c3dd6266bb919f8e6b2
#
_cell.length_a   1.000
_cell.length_b   1.000
_cell.length_c   1.000
_cell.angle_alpha   90.00
_cell.angle_beta   90.00
_cell.angle_gamma   90.00
#
_symmetry.space_group_name_H-M   'P 1'
#
loop_
_entity.id
_entity.type
_entity.pdbx_description
1 polymer ?
#
loop_
_entity_poly.entity_id
_entity_poly.type
_entity_poly.pdbx_seq_one_letter_code
_entity_poly.pdbx_strand_id
1 'polypeptide(L)'
;MGVIEIENLSRKFGDFTAVDGLTLTIAEGEVFGLLGPNGAGKTTTIRMLAGLIGKTSGDARVAGCRVGDPDTARKLRSLVGLMPEEAGLSPDLSAARTLDFYGRLYGVSHGMRALRTERLLTMLDLWDRRNDRVRTFSKGMKQRLTIARALINDPPVLFLDEPTANLDPEGAKTVRDFLLELKADKRTILLNTHQLAEAERVCDRVGIMHTRLIAVGTPDGLRGATSQHATAIQLAVVTDAVVVAARNTSSADVTVAGNTITVPVDKPERDNPELVKAIAAAGGEIQFISGTAPSLEETYLRLLGSEKNDKVAR
;
A
#
# COMPACT_ATOMS: atom_id res chain seq x y z
N MET A 1 -7.02 13.44 -16.97
CA MET A 1 -8.29 13.03 -16.39
C MET A 1 -8.01 11.77 -15.57
N GLY A 2 -8.48 11.71 -14.33
CA GLY A 2 -8.30 10.52 -13.50
C GLY A 2 -9.26 9.42 -13.90
N VAL A 3 -8.86 8.16 -13.72
CA VAL A 3 -9.75 7.01 -13.86
C VAL A 3 -10.57 6.81 -12.59
N ILE A 4 -10.03 7.26 -11.44
CA ILE A 4 -10.75 7.35 -10.17
C ILE A 4 -10.67 8.81 -9.71
N GLU A 5 -11.83 9.44 -9.53
CA GLU A 5 -11.95 10.82 -9.10
C GLU A 5 -12.85 10.86 -7.88
N ILE A 6 -12.39 11.46 -6.80
CA ILE A 6 -13.07 11.53 -5.50
C ILE A 6 -13.07 12.97 -5.04
N GLU A 7 -14.25 13.51 -4.72
CA GLU A 7 -14.45 14.90 -4.31
C GLU A 7 -15.23 14.95 -2.97
N ASN A 8 -14.54 15.35 -1.90
CA ASN A 8 -15.11 15.53 -0.56
C ASN A 8 -15.96 14.33 -0.08
N LEU A 9 -15.55 13.10 -0.44
CA LEU A 9 -16.28 11.89 -0.14
C LEU A 9 -16.28 11.60 1.35
N SER A 10 -17.46 11.41 1.94
CA SER A 10 -17.60 11.12 3.36
C SER A 10 -18.56 9.96 3.63
N ARG A 11 -18.29 9.21 4.71
CA ARG A 11 -19.17 8.16 5.20
C ARG A 11 -19.26 8.18 6.73
N LYS A 12 -20.51 8.27 7.21
CA LYS A 12 -20.86 8.16 8.64
C LYS A 12 -21.72 6.92 8.87
N PHE A 13 -21.53 6.27 10.00
CA PHE A 13 -22.35 5.18 10.52
C PHE A 13 -22.89 5.62 11.90
N GLY A 14 -24.10 6.14 11.95
CA GLY A 14 -24.56 6.84 13.14
C GLY A 14 -23.65 8.02 13.45
N ASP A 15 -23.14 8.08 14.68
CA ASP A 15 -22.22 9.11 15.14
C ASP A 15 -20.74 8.86 14.74
N PHE A 16 -20.42 7.65 14.26
CA PHE A 16 -19.07 7.31 13.86
C PHE A 16 -18.77 7.76 12.42
N THR A 17 -17.77 8.63 12.27
CA THR A 17 -17.26 9.06 10.96
C THR A 17 -16.13 8.15 10.52
N ALA A 18 -16.39 7.30 9.51
CA ALA A 18 -15.41 6.37 8.97
C ALA A 18 -14.52 7.01 7.91
N VAL A 19 -15.08 7.92 7.09
CA VAL A 19 -14.36 8.69 6.06
C VAL A 19 -14.85 10.13 6.11
N ASP A 20 -13.93 11.09 6.15
CA ASP A 20 -14.22 12.51 6.29
C ASP A 20 -13.55 13.33 5.18
N GLY A 21 -14.34 13.81 4.23
CA GLY A 21 -13.92 14.76 3.22
C GLY A 21 -12.78 14.26 2.29
N LEU A 22 -12.74 12.97 1.98
CA LEU A 22 -11.70 12.43 1.11
C LEU A 22 -11.76 13.05 -0.28
N THR A 23 -10.65 13.67 -0.70
CA THR A 23 -10.46 14.19 -2.07
C THR A 23 -9.17 13.59 -2.65
N LEU A 24 -9.28 12.89 -3.79
CA LEU A 24 -8.19 12.16 -4.40
C LEU A 24 -8.47 11.91 -5.88
N THR A 25 -7.43 12.01 -6.70
CA THR A 25 -7.45 11.59 -8.11
C THR A 25 -6.37 10.55 -8.35
N ILE A 26 -6.73 9.44 -9.01
CA ILE A 26 -5.83 8.37 -9.43
C ILE A 26 -5.86 8.32 -10.95
N ALA A 27 -4.67 8.36 -11.57
CA ALA A 27 -4.50 8.34 -13.01
C ALA A 27 -4.76 6.95 -13.60
N GLU A 28 -4.99 6.89 -14.90
CA GLU A 28 -5.06 5.62 -15.63
C GLU A 28 -3.71 4.91 -15.62
N GLY A 29 -3.69 3.61 -15.34
CA GLY A 29 -2.48 2.80 -15.25
C GLY A 29 -1.65 3.03 -13.97
N GLU A 30 -2.14 3.84 -13.03
CA GLU A 30 -1.47 4.11 -11.77
C GLU A 30 -1.76 3.01 -10.73
N VAL A 31 -0.74 2.61 -9.99
CA VAL A 31 -0.88 1.83 -8.76
C VAL A 31 -0.81 2.77 -7.57
N PHE A 32 -1.96 3.01 -6.94
CA PHE A 32 -2.08 3.89 -5.78
C PHE A 32 -2.26 3.09 -4.49
N GLY A 33 -1.39 3.33 -3.51
CA GLY A 33 -1.48 2.73 -2.18
C GLY A 33 -2.24 3.62 -1.21
N LEU A 34 -3.31 3.11 -0.58
CA LEU A 34 -3.98 3.79 0.53
C LEU A 34 -3.51 3.18 1.85
N LEU A 35 -2.68 3.93 2.58
CA LEU A 35 -2.00 3.51 3.79
C LEU A 35 -2.70 4.07 5.03
N GLY A 36 -2.70 3.33 6.11
CA GLY A 36 -3.28 3.80 7.37
C GLY A 36 -3.47 2.66 8.38
N PRO A 37 -3.70 2.96 9.66
CA PRO A 37 -3.97 1.97 10.67
C PRO A 37 -5.33 1.28 10.44
N ASN A 38 -5.60 0.23 11.21
CA ASN A 38 -6.92 -0.37 11.24
C ASN A 38 -7.95 0.65 11.72
N GLY A 39 -9.11 0.70 11.06
CA GLY A 39 -10.14 1.71 11.32
C GLY A 39 -9.92 3.08 10.65
N ALA A 40 -8.85 3.28 9.87
CA ALA A 40 -8.59 4.54 9.17
C ALA A 40 -9.59 4.89 8.05
N GLY A 41 -10.49 4.00 7.70
CA GLY A 41 -11.49 4.21 6.64
C GLY A 41 -11.12 3.63 5.27
N LYS A 42 -9.98 2.94 5.13
CA LYS A 42 -9.48 2.37 3.86
C LYS A 42 -10.48 1.42 3.20
N THR A 43 -10.86 0.35 3.90
CA THR A 43 -11.86 -0.63 3.43
C THR A 43 -13.22 0.02 3.16
N THR A 44 -13.63 1.00 3.98
CA THR A 44 -14.87 1.77 3.77
C THR A 44 -14.79 2.56 2.46
N THR A 45 -13.65 3.18 2.17
CA THR A 45 -13.42 3.89 0.90
C THR A 45 -13.55 2.95 -0.30
N ILE A 46 -12.86 1.81 -0.28
CA ILE A 46 -12.98 0.79 -1.35
C ILE A 46 -14.43 0.35 -1.54
N ARG A 47 -15.15 0.05 -0.44
CA ARG A 47 -16.55 -0.39 -0.52
C ARG A 47 -17.48 0.68 -1.10
N MET A 48 -17.25 1.96 -0.80
CA MET A 48 -17.97 3.06 -1.44
C MET A 48 -17.68 3.13 -2.93
N LEU A 49 -16.40 3.14 -3.33
CA LEU A 49 -15.99 3.23 -4.73
C LEU A 49 -16.45 2.04 -5.58
N ALA A 50 -16.51 0.85 -4.99
CA ALA A 50 -17.06 -0.35 -5.63
C ALA A 50 -18.61 -0.37 -5.69
N GLY A 51 -19.28 0.65 -5.11
CA GLY A 51 -20.74 0.72 -5.06
C GLY A 51 -21.39 -0.33 -4.17
N LEU A 52 -20.67 -0.85 -3.15
CA LEU A 52 -21.18 -1.83 -2.19
C LEU A 52 -21.91 -1.16 -1.00
N ILE A 53 -21.50 0.04 -0.64
CA ILE A 53 -22.13 0.84 0.40
C ILE A 53 -22.35 2.28 -0.11
N GLY A 54 -23.39 2.94 0.37
CA GLY A 54 -23.68 4.34 0.03
C GLY A 54 -22.70 5.31 0.69
N LYS A 55 -22.47 6.45 0.09
CA LYS A 55 -21.81 7.62 0.68
C LYS A 55 -22.79 8.45 1.52
N THR A 56 -22.26 9.21 2.48
CA THR A 56 -23.07 10.19 3.23
C THR A 56 -23.08 11.54 2.52
N SER A 57 -21.92 11.98 2.00
CA SER A 57 -21.78 13.22 1.23
C SER A 57 -20.60 13.13 0.24
N GLY A 58 -20.41 14.16 -0.56
CA GLY A 58 -19.40 14.22 -1.60
C GLY A 58 -19.76 13.45 -2.86
N ASP A 59 -18.80 13.30 -3.77
CA ASP A 59 -18.98 12.55 -5.01
C ASP A 59 -17.76 11.71 -5.38
N ALA A 60 -17.96 10.69 -6.21
CA ALA A 60 -16.86 9.91 -6.77
C ALA A 60 -17.23 9.34 -8.14
N ARG A 61 -16.23 9.21 -9.00
CA ARG A 61 -16.31 8.54 -10.30
C ARG A 61 -15.23 7.48 -10.40
N VAL A 62 -15.57 6.34 -10.99
CA VAL A 62 -14.66 5.25 -11.28
C VAL A 62 -14.89 4.79 -12.71
N ALA A 63 -13.87 4.82 -13.55
CA ALA A 63 -13.94 4.51 -14.98
C ALA A 63 -15.10 5.23 -15.69
N GLY A 64 -15.30 6.51 -15.37
CA GLY A 64 -16.38 7.36 -15.90
C GLY A 64 -17.76 7.10 -15.31
N CYS A 65 -17.98 6.07 -14.49
CA CYS A 65 -19.23 5.78 -13.81
C CYS A 65 -19.33 6.55 -12.49
N ARG A 66 -20.45 7.24 -12.25
CA ARG A 66 -20.71 7.89 -10.96
C ARG A 66 -21.05 6.86 -9.89
N VAL A 67 -20.36 6.91 -8.76
CA VAL A 67 -20.60 6.00 -7.65
C VAL A 67 -21.94 6.30 -6.96
N GLY A 68 -22.74 5.24 -6.79
CA GLY A 68 -24.09 5.35 -6.18
C GLY A 68 -25.19 5.70 -7.16
N ASP A 69 -24.90 5.85 -8.45
CA ASP A 69 -25.87 6.03 -9.50
C ASP A 69 -26.45 4.65 -9.94
N PRO A 70 -27.76 4.39 -9.76
CA PRO A 70 -28.39 3.14 -10.14
C PRO A 70 -28.22 2.78 -11.63
N ASP A 71 -28.24 3.78 -12.52
CA ASP A 71 -28.19 3.57 -13.97
C ASP A 71 -26.81 3.08 -14.42
N THR A 72 -25.76 3.49 -13.72
CA THR A 72 -24.37 3.08 -14.02
C THR A 72 -23.84 1.97 -13.12
N ALA A 73 -24.58 1.55 -12.09
CA ALA A 73 -24.12 0.58 -11.09
C ALA A 73 -23.72 -0.78 -11.70
N ARG A 74 -24.46 -1.28 -12.71
CA ARG A 74 -24.12 -2.53 -13.40
C ARG A 74 -22.82 -2.38 -14.21
N LYS A 75 -22.67 -1.27 -14.92
CA LYS A 75 -21.48 -0.93 -15.69
C LYS A 75 -20.28 -0.77 -14.77
N LEU A 76 -20.42 -0.04 -13.66
CA LEU A 76 -19.36 0.11 -12.66
C LEU A 76 -18.82 -1.26 -12.21
N ARG A 77 -19.73 -2.18 -11.80
CA ARG A 77 -19.33 -3.53 -11.35
C ARG A 77 -18.64 -4.37 -12.44
N SER A 78 -18.92 -4.14 -13.72
CA SER A 78 -18.21 -4.84 -14.80
C SER A 78 -16.82 -4.27 -15.09
N LEU A 79 -16.56 -3.01 -14.73
CA LEU A 79 -15.29 -2.31 -14.92
C LEU A 79 -14.34 -2.41 -13.72
N VAL A 80 -14.84 -2.91 -12.58
CA VAL A 80 -14.07 -3.00 -11.33
C VAL A 80 -13.92 -4.45 -10.91
N GLY A 81 -12.68 -4.88 -10.68
CA GLY A 81 -12.36 -6.10 -9.96
C GLY A 81 -12.15 -5.79 -8.49
N LEU A 82 -12.83 -6.51 -7.61
CA LEU A 82 -12.70 -6.31 -6.17
C LEU A 82 -12.19 -7.57 -5.49
N MET A 83 -11.09 -7.43 -4.78
CA MET A 83 -10.60 -8.39 -3.80
C MET A 83 -10.86 -7.83 -2.40
N PRO A 84 -11.85 -8.33 -1.65
CA PRO A 84 -12.07 -7.95 -0.27
C PRO A 84 -11.09 -8.67 0.65
N GLU A 85 -10.90 -8.15 1.87
CA GLU A 85 -10.07 -8.75 2.92
C GLU A 85 -10.50 -10.20 3.24
N GLU A 86 -11.81 -10.46 3.33
CA GLU A 86 -12.34 -11.81 3.49
C GLU A 86 -12.63 -12.45 2.12
N ALA A 87 -12.07 -13.63 1.89
CA ALA A 87 -12.09 -14.29 0.59
C ALA A 87 -13.51 -14.56 0.02
N GLY A 88 -14.50 -14.87 0.87
CA GLY A 88 -15.88 -15.14 0.43
C GLY A 88 -15.98 -16.22 -0.66
N LEU A 89 -15.12 -17.25 -0.58
CA LEU A 89 -15.06 -18.35 -1.55
C LEU A 89 -15.93 -19.52 -1.07
N SER A 90 -16.62 -20.20 -2.01
CA SER A 90 -17.34 -21.42 -1.70
C SER A 90 -16.36 -22.57 -1.40
N PRO A 91 -16.43 -23.21 -0.22
CA PRO A 91 -15.50 -24.25 0.18
C PRO A 91 -15.61 -25.53 -0.66
N ASP A 92 -16.77 -25.79 -1.29
CA ASP A 92 -17.05 -27.01 -2.03
C ASP A 92 -16.72 -26.94 -3.53
N LEU A 93 -16.48 -25.75 -4.05
CA LEU A 93 -16.01 -25.58 -5.42
C LEU A 93 -14.50 -25.82 -5.50
N SER A 94 -14.03 -26.27 -6.68
CA SER A 94 -12.61 -26.24 -7.00
C SER A 94 -12.19 -24.84 -7.44
N ALA A 95 -10.88 -24.57 -7.47
CA ALA A 95 -10.35 -23.28 -7.93
C ALA A 95 -10.83 -22.97 -9.35
N ALA A 96 -10.71 -23.91 -10.29
CA ALA A 96 -11.17 -23.73 -11.67
C ALA A 96 -12.68 -23.51 -11.76
N ARG A 97 -13.48 -24.26 -10.99
CA ARG A 97 -14.94 -24.07 -10.95
C ARG A 97 -15.33 -22.73 -10.34
N THR A 98 -14.60 -22.25 -9.35
CA THR A 98 -14.80 -20.92 -8.78
C THR A 98 -14.63 -19.85 -9.85
N LEU A 99 -13.55 -19.87 -10.61
CA LEU A 99 -13.31 -18.90 -11.67
C LEU A 99 -14.31 -19.04 -12.84
N ASP A 100 -14.68 -20.27 -13.24
CA ASP A 100 -15.71 -20.47 -14.26
C ASP A 100 -17.06 -19.90 -13.80
N PHE A 101 -17.45 -20.12 -12.55
CA PHE A 101 -18.70 -19.58 -11.97
C PHE A 101 -18.73 -18.05 -12.05
N TYR A 102 -17.69 -17.37 -11.53
CA TYR A 102 -17.64 -15.92 -11.57
C TYR A 102 -17.50 -15.37 -12.99
N GLY A 103 -16.74 -16.04 -13.87
CA GLY A 103 -16.66 -15.67 -15.28
C GLY A 103 -18.02 -15.71 -15.99
N ARG A 104 -18.87 -16.72 -15.68
CA ARG A 104 -20.26 -16.77 -16.18
C ARG A 104 -21.09 -15.62 -15.65
N LEU A 105 -20.96 -15.30 -14.36
CA LEU A 105 -21.70 -14.21 -13.73
C LEU A 105 -21.40 -12.87 -14.41
N TYR A 106 -20.15 -12.66 -14.85
CA TYR A 106 -19.74 -11.48 -15.61
C TYR A 106 -19.97 -11.59 -17.13
N GLY A 107 -20.55 -12.68 -17.62
CA GLY A 107 -20.84 -12.84 -19.05
C GLY A 107 -19.62 -13.15 -19.92
N VAL A 108 -18.51 -13.61 -19.32
CA VAL A 108 -17.31 -14.00 -20.08
C VAL A 108 -17.60 -15.29 -20.87
N SER A 109 -17.26 -15.30 -22.15
CA SER A 109 -17.49 -16.47 -23.04
C SER A 109 -16.73 -17.72 -22.58
N HIS A 110 -17.23 -18.91 -22.93
CA HIS A 110 -16.66 -20.18 -22.45
C HIS A 110 -15.16 -20.31 -22.78
N GLY A 111 -14.74 -20.02 -24.00
CA GLY A 111 -13.33 -20.11 -24.40
C GLY A 111 -12.44 -19.14 -23.63
N MET A 112 -12.92 -17.90 -23.44
CA MET A 112 -12.19 -16.89 -22.66
C MET A 112 -12.11 -17.24 -21.18
N ARG A 113 -13.15 -17.85 -20.61
CA ARG A 113 -13.09 -18.31 -19.19
C ARG A 113 -12.01 -19.37 -19.00
N ALA A 114 -11.93 -20.35 -19.91
CA ALA A 114 -10.90 -21.40 -19.86
C ALA A 114 -9.50 -20.79 -19.92
N LEU A 115 -9.25 -19.94 -20.93
CA LEU A 115 -7.96 -19.28 -21.15
C LEU A 115 -7.56 -18.41 -19.93
N ARG A 116 -8.47 -17.57 -19.45
CA ARG A 116 -8.19 -16.71 -18.30
C ARG A 116 -8.00 -17.50 -17.01
N THR A 117 -8.76 -18.57 -16.80
CA THR A 117 -8.59 -19.46 -15.64
C THR A 117 -7.21 -20.08 -15.63
N GLU A 118 -6.75 -20.62 -16.76
CA GLU A 118 -5.40 -21.18 -16.87
C GLU A 118 -4.33 -20.10 -16.59
N ARG A 119 -4.39 -18.97 -17.30
CA ARG A 119 -3.44 -17.86 -17.09
C ARG A 119 -3.38 -17.42 -15.64
N LEU A 120 -4.53 -17.09 -15.03
CA LEU A 120 -4.59 -16.55 -13.67
C LEU A 120 -4.13 -17.55 -12.60
N LEU A 121 -4.52 -18.81 -12.73
CA LEU A 121 -4.09 -19.84 -11.78
C LEU A 121 -2.61 -20.16 -11.93
N THR A 122 -2.04 -20.09 -13.15
CA THR A 122 -0.60 -20.27 -13.38
C THR A 122 0.20 -19.11 -12.77
N MET A 123 -0.17 -17.86 -13.06
CA MET A 123 0.51 -16.65 -12.54
C MET A 123 0.47 -16.57 -11.01
N LEU A 124 -0.57 -17.12 -10.40
CA LEU A 124 -0.76 -17.11 -8.94
C LEU A 124 -0.35 -18.45 -8.27
N ASP A 125 0.37 -19.30 -8.99
CA ASP A 125 0.89 -20.59 -8.48
C ASP A 125 -0.21 -21.46 -7.85
N LEU A 126 -1.33 -21.62 -8.59
CA LEU A 126 -2.47 -22.44 -8.19
C LEU A 126 -2.89 -23.45 -9.28
N TRP A 127 -2.18 -23.50 -10.43
CA TRP A 127 -2.60 -24.32 -11.55
C TRP A 127 -2.64 -25.81 -11.23
N ASP A 128 -1.64 -26.32 -10.53
CA ASP A 128 -1.56 -27.73 -10.16
C ASP A 128 -2.65 -28.16 -9.16
N ARG A 129 -3.19 -27.19 -8.44
CA ARG A 129 -4.28 -27.37 -7.48
C ARG A 129 -5.65 -26.95 -8.03
N ARG A 130 -5.77 -26.69 -9.34
CA ARG A 130 -6.98 -26.15 -9.99
C ARG A 130 -8.24 -26.99 -9.78
N ASN A 131 -8.10 -28.32 -9.60
CA ASN A 131 -9.19 -29.25 -9.40
C ASN A 131 -9.50 -29.52 -7.92
N ASP A 132 -8.64 -29.07 -7.00
CA ASP A 132 -8.82 -29.27 -5.58
C ASP A 132 -9.90 -28.35 -5.03
N ARG A 133 -10.65 -28.84 -4.04
CA ARG A 133 -11.69 -28.05 -3.40
C ARG A 133 -11.09 -26.95 -2.54
N VAL A 134 -11.68 -25.76 -2.58
CA VAL A 134 -11.22 -24.57 -1.83
C VAL A 134 -11.11 -24.80 -0.32
N ARG A 135 -11.91 -25.71 0.25
CA ARG A 135 -11.81 -26.08 1.67
C ARG A 135 -10.44 -26.66 2.06
N THR A 136 -9.71 -27.27 1.11
CA THR A 136 -8.38 -27.84 1.34
C THR A 136 -7.24 -26.83 1.15
N PHE A 137 -7.57 -25.60 0.72
CA PHE A 137 -6.61 -24.56 0.48
C PHE A 137 -6.13 -23.92 1.78
N SER A 138 -4.84 -23.62 1.85
CA SER A 138 -4.29 -22.75 2.89
C SER A 138 -4.91 -21.35 2.81
N LYS A 139 -4.73 -20.53 3.84
CA LYS A 139 -5.20 -19.14 3.84
C LYS A 139 -4.59 -18.36 2.68
N GLY A 140 -3.28 -18.55 2.42
CA GLY A 140 -2.59 -17.91 1.31
C GLY A 140 -3.09 -18.35 -0.06
N MET A 141 -3.38 -19.64 -0.26
CA MET A 141 -3.98 -20.13 -1.50
C MET A 141 -5.39 -19.55 -1.73
N LYS A 142 -6.20 -19.42 -0.68
CA LYS A 142 -7.51 -18.75 -0.77
C LYS A 142 -7.38 -17.28 -1.15
N GLN A 143 -6.40 -16.59 -0.58
CA GLN A 143 -6.08 -15.20 -0.89
C GLN A 143 -5.73 -15.04 -2.39
N ARG A 144 -4.78 -15.85 -2.89
CA ARG A 144 -4.38 -15.86 -4.31
C ARG A 144 -5.55 -16.19 -5.24
N LEU A 145 -6.41 -17.13 -4.87
CA LEU A 145 -7.62 -17.45 -5.64
C LEU A 145 -8.64 -16.27 -5.63
N THR A 146 -8.71 -15.49 -4.55
CA THR A 146 -9.55 -14.30 -4.48
C THR A 146 -9.07 -13.21 -5.42
N ILE A 147 -7.75 -13.05 -5.56
CA ILE A 147 -7.15 -12.16 -6.57
C ILE A 147 -7.53 -12.64 -7.99
N ALA A 148 -7.35 -13.94 -8.29
CA ALA A 148 -7.73 -14.52 -9.58
C ALA A 148 -9.22 -14.26 -9.90
N ARG A 149 -10.09 -14.43 -8.90
CA ARG A 149 -11.53 -14.13 -9.03
C ARG A 149 -11.80 -12.68 -9.40
N ALA A 150 -11.10 -11.73 -8.78
CA ALA A 150 -11.26 -10.31 -9.07
C ALA A 150 -10.88 -9.93 -10.51
N LEU A 151 -10.07 -10.76 -11.16
CA LEU A 151 -9.53 -10.54 -12.51
C LEU A 151 -10.20 -11.35 -13.61
N ILE A 152 -11.12 -12.27 -13.30
CA ILE A 152 -11.68 -13.20 -14.30
C ILE A 152 -12.43 -12.47 -15.44
N ASN A 153 -13.03 -11.32 -15.17
CA ASN A 153 -13.70 -10.49 -16.17
C ASN A 153 -12.77 -9.48 -16.85
N ASP A 154 -11.47 -9.46 -16.49
CA ASP A 154 -10.45 -8.59 -17.07
C ASP A 154 -10.75 -7.08 -16.89
N PRO A 155 -11.02 -6.63 -15.66
CA PRO A 155 -11.45 -5.26 -15.41
C PRO A 155 -10.28 -4.26 -15.56
N PRO A 156 -10.53 -3.04 -16.07
CA PRO A 156 -9.50 -2.00 -16.16
C PRO A 156 -9.08 -1.42 -14.80
N VAL A 157 -9.95 -1.51 -13.79
CA VAL A 157 -9.71 -0.99 -12.44
C VAL A 157 -9.77 -2.12 -11.42
N LEU A 158 -8.80 -2.16 -10.50
CA LEU A 158 -8.71 -3.15 -9.43
C LEU A 158 -8.71 -2.47 -8.07
N PHE A 159 -9.54 -2.97 -7.18
CA PHE A 159 -9.52 -2.63 -5.76
C PHE A 159 -9.06 -3.84 -4.96
N LEU A 160 -7.94 -3.72 -4.28
CA LEU A 160 -7.32 -4.81 -3.53
C LEU A 160 -7.22 -4.41 -2.05
N ASP A 161 -7.90 -5.15 -1.19
CA ASP A 161 -7.92 -4.90 0.25
C ASP A 161 -7.00 -5.92 0.95
N GLU A 162 -5.83 -5.45 1.41
CA GLU A 162 -4.80 -6.24 2.10
C GLU A 162 -4.37 -7.51 1.34
N PRO A 163 -3.92 -7.43 0.05
CA PRO A 163 -3.70 -8.61 -0.79
C PRO A 163 -2.54 -9.51 -0.32
N THR A 164 -1.59 -8.99 0.45
CA THR A 164 -0.44 -9.74 0.99
C THR A 164 -0.58 -10.08 2.47
N ALA A 165 -1.67 -9.64 3.12
CA ALA A 165 -1.88 -9.91 4.53
C ALA A 165 -1.99 -11.40 4.82
N ASN A 166 -1.34 -11.85 5.90
CA ASN A 166 -1.35 -13.24 6.36
C ASN A 166 -0.78 -14.27 5.35
N LEU A 167 0.01 -13.84 4.39
CA LEU A 167 0.78 -14.71 3.52
C LEU A 167 2.15 -15.00 4.16
N ASP A 168 2.68 -16.18 3.87
CA ASP A 168 4.09 -16.45 4.08
C ASP A 168 4.95 -15.63 3.10
N PRO A 169 6.26 -15.51 3.31
CA PRO A 169 7.13 -14.70 2.46
C PRO A 169 7.08 -15.08 0.97
N GLU A 170 6.92 -16.37 0.66
CA GLU A 170 6.85 -16.88 -0.71
C GLU A 170 5.52 -16.49 -1.37
N GLY A 171 4.40 -16.69 -0.67
CA GLY A 171 3.08 -16.26 -1.14
C GLY A 171 2.97 -14.75 -1.32
N ALA A 172 3.56 -13.97 -0.40
CA ALA A 172 3.61 -12.51 -0.51
C ALA A 172 4.44 -12.08 -1.73
N LYS A 173 5.57 -12.77 -1.99
CA LYS A 173 6.38 -12.53 -3.19
C LYS A 173 5.57 -12.82 -4.46
N THR A 174 4.91 -13.98 -4.55
CA THR A 174 4.07 -14.34 -5.71
C THR A 174 3.03 -13.27 -6.00
N VAL A 175 2.32 -12.79 -4.97
CA VAL A 175 1.32 -11.73 -5.14
C VAL A 175 1.97 -10.41 -5.57
N ARG A 176 3.10 -10.05 -5.02
CA ARG A 176 3.84 -8.83 -5.39
C ARG A 176 4.30 -8.86 -6.84
N ASP A 177 4.92 -9.97 -7.27
CA ASP A 177 5.39 -10.14 -8.64
C ASP A 177 4.22 -10.03 -9.61
N PHE A 178 3.08 -10.63 -9.26
CA PHE A 178 1.84 -10.51 -10.02
C PHE A 178 1.30 -9.06 -10.08
N LEU A 179 1.35 -8.30 -8.99
CA LEU A 179 0.95 -6.87 -9.00
C LEU A 179 1.86 -6.04 -9.91
N LEU A 180 3.16 -6.35 -9.94
CA LEU A 180 4.12 -5.69 -10.85
C LEU A 180 3.84 -6.03 -12.32
N GLU A 181 3.40 -7.24 -12.66
CA GLU A 181 2.94 -7.59 -13.99
C GLU A 181 1.68 -6.80 -14.38
N LEU A 182 0.69 -6.70 -13.49
CA LEU A 182 -0.51 -5.90 -13.74
C LEU A 182 -0.19 -4.41 -13.93
N LYS A 183 0.79 -3.90 -13.20
CA LYS A 183 1.31 -2.53 -13.38
C LYS A 183 1.96 -2.36 -14.74
N ALA A 184 2.76 -3.32 -15.21
CA ALA A 184 3.34 -3.32 -16.55
C ALA A 184 2.28 -3.34 -17.65
N ASP A 185 1.16 -4.06 -17.42
CA ASP A 185 -0.03 -4.11 -18.27
C ASP A 185 -0.90 -2.82 -18.19
N LYS A 186 -0.42 -1.77 -17.49
CA LYS A 186 -1.11 -0.48 -17.32
C LYS A 186 -2.50 -0.61 -16.67
N ARG A 187 -2.68 -1.56 -15.76
CA ARG A 187 -3.90 -1.64 -14.94
C ARG A 187 -3.90 -0.57 -13.87
N THR A 188 -5.05 0.07 -13.67
CA THR A 188 -5.22 0.99 -12.54
C THR A 188 -5.55 0.18 -11.29
N ILE A 189 -4.77 0.37 -10.22
CA ILE A 189 -4.92 -0.40 -8.98
C ILE A 189 -5.02 0.55 -7.80
N LEU A 190 -6.08 0.42 -7.01
CA LEU A 190 -6.17 0.99 -5.67
C LEU A 190 -5.90 -0.12 -4.66
N LEU A 191 -4.75 -0.05 -4.01
CA LEU A 191 -4.25 -1.01 -3.05
C LEU A 191 -4.41 -0.47 -1.64
N ASN A 192 -5.22 -1.12 -0.80
CA ASN A 192 -5.20 -0.88 0.64
C ASN A 192 -4.16 -1.79 1.28
N THR A 193 -3.27 -1.22 2.07
CA THR A 193 -2.35 -2.01 2.89
C THR A 193 -1.89 -1.24 4.11
N HIS A 194 -1.49 -1.95 5.14
CA HIS A 194 -0.75 -1.42 6.28
C HIS A 194 0.75 -1.78 6.20
N GLN A 195 1.16 -2.56 5.18
CA GLN A 195 2.54 -2.98 4.96
C GLN A 195 3.27 -1.94 4.11
N LEU A 196 3.97 -1.01 4.76
CA LEU A 196 4.64 0.12 4.10
C LEU A 196 5.71 -0.34 3.10
N ALA A 197 6.49 -1.38 3.45
CA ALA A 197 7.51 -1.96 2.56
C ALA A 197 6.93 -2.55 1.26
N GLU A 198 5.68 -3.06 1.29
CA GLU A 198 4.99 -3.51 0.08
C GLU A 198 4.56 -2.33 -0.79
N ALA A 199 4.00 -1.30 -0.15
CA ALA A 199 3.57 -0.09 -0.84
C ALA A 199 4.75 0.61 -1.54
N GLU A 200 5.92 0.69 -0.90
CA GLU A 200 7.15 1.25 -1.48
C GLU A 200 7.58 0.53 -2.77
N ARG A 201 7.39 -0.78 -2.83
CA ARG A 201 7.85 -1.60 -3.97
C ARG A 201 6.89 -1.59 -5.14
N VAL A 202 5.60 -1.44 -4.90
CA VAL A 202 4.56 -1.65 -5.91
C VAL A 202 3.91 -0.35 -6.35
N CYS A 203 3.67 0.60 -5.42
CA CYS A 203 2.87 1.79 -5.70
C CYS A 203 3.67 2.90 -6.39
N ASP A 204 3.03 3.60 -7.32
CA ASP A 204 3.55 4.83 -7.92
C ASP A 204 3.39 6.01 -6.96
N ARG A 205 2.22 6.09 -6.32
CA ARG A 205 1.91 7.07 -5.28
C ARG A 205 1.21 6.38 -4.12
N VAL A 206 1.33 6.98 -2.96
CA VAL A 206 0.65 6.53 -1.75
C VAL A 206 -0.07 7.69 -1.07
N GLY A 207 -1.18 7.38 -0.43
CA GLY A 207 -1.93 8.29 0.42
C GLY A 207 -1.97 7.77 1.85
N ILE A 208 -1.56 8.59 2.80
CA ILE A 208 -1.66 8.28 4.24
C ILE A 208 -3.02 8.76 4.73
N MET A 209 -3.80 7.83 5.29
CA MET A 209 -5.18 8.05 5.69
C MET A 209 -5.41 7.74 7.18
N HIS A 210 -6.13 8.63 7.85
CA HIS A 210 -6.68 8.42 9.19
C HIS A 210 -8.03 9.14 9.29
N THR A 211 -9.12 8.47 8.86
CA THR A 211 -10.46 9.00 8.56
C THR A 211 -10.48 10.02 7.42
N ARG A 212 -9.47 10.83 7.28
CA ARG A 212 -9.20 11.77 6.19
C ARG A 212 -7.83 11.50 5.57
N LEU A 213 -7.59 12.04 4.39
CA LEU A 213 -6.30 11.98 3.75
C LEU A 213 -5.36 13.00 4.39
N ILE A 214 -4.23 12.51 4.92
CA ILE A 214 -3.24 13.34 5.63
C ILE A 214 -2.16 13.83 4.67
N ALA A 215 -1.65 12.93 3.82
CA ALA A 215 -0.60 13.23 2.87
C ALA A 215 -0.74 12.34 1.64
N VAL A 216 -0.31 12.85 0.48
CA VAL A 216 -0.24 12.13 -0.80
C VAL A 216 1.07 12.46 -1.50
N GLY A 217 1.75 11.45 -2.02
CA GLY A 217 2.98 11.63 -2.79
C GLY A 217 3.52 10.32 -3.32
N THR A 218 4.64 10.38 -4.04
CA THR A 218 5.42 9.18 -4.31
C THR A 218 6.05 8.70 -3.01
N PRO A 219 6.35 7.40 -2.84
CA PRO A 219 7.03 6.89 -1.65
C PRO A 219 8.31 7.69 -1.34
N ASP A 220 9.14 7.98 -2.35
CA ASP A 220 10.36 8.78 -2.21
C ASP A 220 10.06 10.25 -1.86
N GLY A 221 9.05 10.85 -2.49
CA GLY A 221 8.64 12.23 -2.20
C GLY A 221 8.15 12.41 -0.78
N LEU A 222 7.43 11.44 -0.22
CA LEU A 222 6.98 11.48 1.18
C LEU A 222 8.15 11.30 2.15
N ARG A 223 9.12 10.44 1.83
CA ARG A 223 10.38 10.31 2.61
C ARG A 223 11.16 11.63 2.62
N GLY A 224 11.30 12.27 1.45
CA GLY A 224 12.01 13.54 1.31
C GLY A 224 11.31 14.75 1.92
N ALA A 225 9.97 14.76 1.98
CA ALA A 225 9.21 15.88 2.55
C ALA A 225 9.38 16.01 4.08
N THR A 226 9.86 14.97 4.74
CA THR A 226 10.19 14.98 6.17
C THR A 226 11.70 15.21 6.41
N SER A 227 12.34 16.00 5.57
CA SER A 227 13.78 16.27 5.46
C SER A 227 14.57 16.29 6.77
N GLN A 228 14.94 15.14 7.24
CA GLN A 228 16.16 14.93 8.01
C GLN A 228 16.82 13.68 7.43
N HIS A 229 17.70 13.88 6.47
CA HIS A 229 18.66 12.85 6.15
C HIS A 229 19.44 12.54 7.42
N ALA A 230 19.70 11.28 7.67
CA ALA A 230 20.58 10.92 8.76
C ALA A 230 21.71 10.02 8.24
N THR A 231 22.87 10.11 8.85
CA THR A 231 24.00 9.27 8.54
C THR A 231 24.26 8.35 9.73
N ALA A 232 24.15 7.04 9.49
CA ALA A 232 24.51 6.03 10.46
C ALA A 232 25.97 5.66 10.27
N ILE A 233 26.76 5.76 11.34
CA ILE A 233 28.18 5.42 11.36
C ILE A 233 28.38 4.31 12.38
N GLN A 234 28.77 3.13 11.87
CA GLN A 234 29.16 2.01 12.71
C GLN A 234 30.63 2.11 13.05
N LEU A 235 30.95 2.01 14.32
CA LEU A 235 32.30 2.14 14.88
C LEU A 235 32.72 0.81 15.51
N ALA A 236 34.02 0.58 15.63
CA ALA A 236 34.54 -0.55 16.42
C ALA A 236 34.13 -0.42 17.89
N VAL A 237 34.24 0.80 18.44
CA VAL A 237 33.82 1.17 19.80
C VAL A 237 33.30 2.58 19.77
N VAL A 238 32.18 2.82 20.43
CA VAL A 238 31.63 4.17 20.64
C VAL A 238 32.18 4.72 21.98
N THR A 239 32.91 5.83 21.92
CA THR A 239 33.41 6.53 23.09
C THR A 239 32.69 7.87 23.28
N ASP A 240 32.68 8.40 24.48
CA ASP A 240 32.07 9.72 24.77
C ASP A 240 32.67 10.83 23.91
N ALA A 241 33.98 10.78 23.63
CA ALA A 241 34.66 11.75 22.77
C ALA A 241 34.08 11.76 21.34
N VAL A 242 33.81 10.57 20.80
CA VAL A 242 33.22 10.41 19.46
C VAL A 242 31.78 10.90 19.43
N VAL A 243 30.99 10.62 20.46
CA VAL A 243 29.59 11.12 20.57
C VAL A 243 29.55 12.65 20.65
N VAL A 244 30.46 13.26 21.44
CA VAL A 244 30.59 14.73 21.52
C VAL A 244 31.00 15.32 20.17
N ALA A 245 31.96 14.70 19.49
CA ALA A 245 32.40 15.14 18.14
C ALA A 245 31.23 15.09 17.14
N ALA A 246 30.44 14.00 17.14
CA ALA A 246 29.27 13.87 16.28
C ALA A 246 28.20 14.94 16.60
N ARG A 247 27.94 15.22 17.88
CA ARG A 247 26.99 16.28 18.30
C ARG A 247 27.41 17.67 17.87
N ASN A 248 28.70 17.96 17.84
CA ASN A 248 29.20 19.25 17.44
C ASN A 248 29.09 19.52 15.94
N THR A 249 28.86 18.48 15.12
CA THR A 249 28.68 18.61 13.67
C THR A 249 27.19 18.68 13.25
N SER A 250 26.26 18.46 14.17
CA SER A 250 24.83 18.48 13.90
C SER A 250 24.10 19.40 14.85
N SER A 251 23.11 20.13 14.33
CA SER A 251 22.19 20.95 15.14
C SER A 251 21.05 20.15 15.79
N ALA A 252 20.94 18.86 15.46
CA ALA A 252 19.86 17.99 15.94
C ALA A 252 20.41 16.84 16.82
N ASP A 253 19.50 16.17 17.55
CA ASP A 253 19.87 15.11 18.48
C ASP A 253 20.51 13.91 17.81
N VAL A 254 21.72 13.57 18.25
CA VAL A 254 22.47 12.38 17.86
C VAL A 254 22.02 11.18 18.71
N THR A 255 21.64 10.11 18.05
CA THR A 255 21.25 8.87 18.72
C THR A 255 22.37 7.82 18.67
N VAL A 256 22.50 7.04 19.73
CA VAL A 256 23.50 5.98 19.85
C VAL A 256 22.79 4.66 20.15
N ALA A 257 23.04 3.65 19.32
CA ALA A 257 22.51 2.30 19.49
C ALA A 257 23.64 1.27 19.31
N GLY A 258 24.11 0.68 20.42
CA GLY A 258 25.26 -0.19 20.40
C GLY A 258 26.50 0.50 19.83
N ASN A 259 27.08 -0.05 18.77
CA ASN A 259 28.27 0.52 18.11
C ASN A 259 27.92 1.48 16.95
N THR A 260 26.67 1.90 16.82
CA THR A 260 26.22 2.77 15.73
C THR A 260 25.78 4.13 16.27
N ILE A 261 26.31 5.20 15.69
CA ILE A 261 25.90 6.58 15.92
C ILE A 261 25.09 7.03 14.71
N THR A 262 23.88 7.51 14.93
CA THR A 262 23.03 8.12 13.89
C THR A 262 22.98 9.61 14.08
N VAL A 263 23.41 10.36 13.10
CA VAL A 263 23.53 11.80 13.09
C VAL A 263 22.60 12.38 12.03
N PRO A 264 21.61 13.22 12.42
CA PRO A 264 20.81 13.97 11.45
C PRO A 264 21.71 14.95 10.67
N VAL A 265 21.52 14.98 9.34
CA VAL A 265 22.27 15.83 8.42
C VAL A 265 21.31 16.53 7.44
N ASP A 266 21.53 17.81 7.15
CA ASP A 266 20.68 18.55 6.25
C ASP A 266 21.05 18.29 4.79
N LYS A 267 22.36 18.29 4.51
CA LYS A 267 22.95 18.08 3.17
C LYS A 267 24.03 17.02 3.25
N PRO A 268 23.72 15.73 3.01
CA PRO A 268 24.66 14.62 3.17
C PRO A 268 25.98 14.82 2.40
N GLU A 269 25.91 15.41 1.21
CA GLU A 269 27.09 15.65 0.37
C GLU A 269 28.11 16.61 1.02
N ARG A 270 27.62 17.56 1.80
CA ARG A 270 28.43 18.55 2.51
C ARG A 270 28.74 18.12 3.94
N ASP A 271 27.75 17.62 4.64
CA ASP A 271 27.81 17.43 6.09
C ASP A 271 28.53 16.11 6.44
N ASN A 272 28.37 15.05 5.61
CA ASN A 272 29.03 13.77 5.85
C ASN A 272 30.57 13.83 5.87
N PRO A 273 31.25 14.54 4.95
CA PRO A 273 32.72 14.67 5.01
C PRO A 273 33.21 15.35 6.29
N GLU A 274 32.47 16.33 6.80
CA GLU A 274 32.81 17.03 8.06
C GLU A 274 32.59 16.12 9.27
N LEU A 275 31.46 15.41 9.29
CA LEU A 275 31.10 14.44 10.32
C LEU A 275 32.15 13.32 10.42
N VAL A 276 32.54 12.74 9.28
CA VAL A 276 33.56 11.66 9.22
C VAL A 276 34.90 12.15 9.73
N LYS A 277 35.33 13.36 9.34
CA LYS A 277 36.58 13.96 9.83
C LYS A 277 36.57 14.19 11.34
N ALA A 278 35.45 14.70 11.87
CA ALA A 278 35.31 14.98 13.29
C ALA A 278 35.36 13.68 14.14
N ILE A 279 34.67 12.62 13.68
CA ILE A 279 34.67 11.32 14.35
C ILE A 279 36.06 10.67 14.31
N ALA A 280 36.73 10.70 13.15
CA ALA A 280 38.08 10.16 13.03
C ALA A 280 39.12 10.91 13.88
N ALA A 281 39.00 12.27 13.93
CA ALA A 281 39.86 13.10 14.77
C ALA A 281 39.64 12.84 16.28
N ALA A 282 38.45 12.44 16.68
CA ALA A 282 38.10 12.04 18.05
C ALA A 282 38.54 10.59 18.38
N GLY A 283 39.26 9.92 17.48
CA GLY A 283 39.75 8.53 17.67
C GLY A 283 38.70 7.46 17.34
N GLY A 284 37.62 7.80 16.61
CA GLY A 284 36.62 6.83 16.19
C GLY A 284 37.10 5.97 15.02
N GLU A 285 37.16 4.66 15.23
CA GLU A 285 37.46 3.67 14.19
C GLU A 285 36.19 3.32 13.41
N ILE A 286 36.02 3.97 12.26
CA ILE A 286 34.82 3.83 11.41
C ILE A 286 34.91 2.50 10.64
N GLN A 287 33.92 1.63 10.85
CA GLN A 287 33.78 0.35 10.15
C GLN A 287 32.84 0.47 8.95
N PHE A 288 31.75 1.20 9.10
CA PHE A 288 30.72 1.32 8.06
C PHE A 288 30.02 2.67 8.14
N ILE A 289 29.66 3.22 6.98
CA ILE A 289 28.87 4.47 6.86
C ILE A 289 27.73 4.19 5.91
N SER A 290 26.52 4.46 6.36
CA SER A 290 25.33 4.40 5.52
C SER A 290 24.47 5.65 5.68
N GLY A 291 24.01 6.20 4.56
CA GLY A 291 22.97 7.21 4.60
C GLY A 291 21.65 6.53 4.96
N THR A 292 21.00 7.00 6.01
CA THR A 292 19.64 6.60 6.33
C THR A 292 18.70 7.71 5.88
N ALA A 293 18.10 7.55 4.68
CA ALA A 293 16.89 8.30 4.40
C ALA A 293 15.81 7.77 5.37
N PRO A 294 14.97 8.62 5.97
CA PRO A 294 13.88 8.14 6.80
C PRO A 294 13.07 7.12 6.01
N SER A 295 12.72 6.01 6.64
CA SER A 295 11.83 5.03 6.01
C SER A 295 10.44 5.63 5.82
N LEU A 296 9.66 5.09 4.90
CA LEU A 296 8.25 5.48 4.79
C LEU A 296 7.51 5.21 6.12
N GLU A 297 7.99 4.24 6.91
CA GLU A 297 7.44 3.91 8.23
C GLU A 297 7.69 5.05 9.25
N GLU A 298 8.88 5.58 9.32
CA GLU A 298 9.19 6.73 10.19
C GLU A 298 8.39 7.97 9.79
N THR A 299 8.28 8.23 8.48
CA THR A 299 7.46 9.32 7.93
C THR A 299 5.98 9.13 8.29
N TYR A 300 5.46 7.92 8.12
CA TYR A 300 4.10 7.54 8.45
C TYR A 300 3.80 7.73 9.94
N LEU A 301 4.67 7.24 10.85
CA LEU A 301 4.50 7.40 12.28
C LEU A 301 4.52 8.87 12.71
N ARG A 302 5.39 9.68 12.11
CA ARG A 302 5.49 11.12 12.38
C ARG A 302 4.21 11.86 11.95
N LEU A 303 3.70 11.60 10.77
CA LEU A 303 2.47 12.22 10.24
C LEU A 303 1.24 11.85 11.08
N LEU A 304 1.14 10.61 11.55
CA LEU A 304 0.07 10.18 12.44
C LEU A 304 0.22 10.77 13.87
N GLY A 305 1.45 10.95 14.34
CA GLY A 305 1.74 11.55 15.65
C GLY A 305 1.37 13.04 15.71
N SER A 306 1.67 13.80 14.67
CA SER A 306 1.30 15.22 14.56
C SER A 306 -0.23 15.41 14.56
N GLU A 307 -0.99 14.54 13.90
CA GLU A 307 -2.45 14.61 13.87
C GLU A 307 -3.11 14.33 15.25
N LYS A 308 -2.49 13.46 16.06
CA LYS A 308 -2.97 13.21 17.42
C LYS A 308 -2.80 14.46 18.33
N ASN A 309 -1.70 15.17 18.19
CA ASN A 309 -1.43 16.38 18.96
C ASN A 309 -2.37 17.53 18.58
N ASP A 310 -2.71 17.69 17.30
CA ASP A 310 -3.68 18.70 16.84
C ASP A 310 -5.12 18.44 17.33
N LYS A 311 -5.48 17.17 17.59
CA LYS A 311 -6.80 16.82 18.16
C LYS A 311 -6.89 17.00 19.67
N VAL A 312 -5.77 17.02 20.40
CA VAL A 312 -5.72 17.26 21.84
C VAL A 312 -5.68 18.78 22.14
N ALA A 313 -5.27 19.58 21.15
CA ALA A 313 -5.18 21.05 21.26
C ALA A 313 -6.46 21.80 20.86
N ARG A 314 -7.51 21.10 20.42
CA ARG A 314 -8.86 21.61 20.10
C ARG A 314 -9.90 21.05 21.05
#